data_4c2576da37248b65a5cdb5029f78de67
#
_entry.id   4c2576da37248b65a5cdb5029f78de67
#
_cell.length_a   1.000
_cell.length_b   1.000
_cell.length_c   1.000
_cell.angle_alpha   90.00
_cell.angle_beta   90.00
_cell.angle_gamma   90.00
#
_symmetry.space_group_name_H-M   'P 1'
#
loop_
_entity.id
_entity.type
_entity.pdbx_description
1 polymer ?
#
loop_
_entity_poly.entity_id
_entity_poly.type
_entity_poly.pdbx_seq_one_letter_code
_entity_poly.pdbx_strand_id
1 'polypeptide(L)'
;MPKTKKSRHYSHFFQKFFINLAPYYLEMDIKTNQSLKPYHTFGVEAEAKYFAEINAEQELTELLKNKAFSGLPVLFLGGGSNLFFTKNFDGLVVKINTKGIREEILNENEVLVTAKAGENWHKFVQYCLTKDYGGLENLSLIPGNVGTCPIQNIGAYGVEIKDNFESCKALNLETFEVKTFNKEECRFGYRDSFFKREGKGKFVILEVTFCLSRKLHNLKTEYGAIQNELKNLGITEPTIQDVAKAVINIRQSKLPDPKVIGNAGSFFKNPVIQASAYENLKKSYPEIHGYTAPDGIKISAAWLIENTGWKGKQIGNVATHKQQALVIINATGNATGQEIYDFSEEIINSVKEKFGIVLEREVNII
;
A
#
# COMPACT_ATOMS: atom_id res chain seq x y z
N MET A 1 -19.70 -35.56 42.55
CA MET A 1 -18.39 -35.60 41.91
C MET A 1 -18.41 -34.66 40.69
N PRO A 2 -17.74 -33.51 40.71
CA PRO A 2 -17.72 -32.60 39.58
C PRO A 2 -16.57 -32.94 38.63
N LYS A 3 -16.86 -32.96 37.30
CA LYS A 3 -15.91 -33.17 36.23
C LYS A 3 -15.07 -31.92 36.03
N THR A 4 -13.76 -32.03 36.24
CA THR A 4 -12.78 -30.99 35.99
C THR A 4 -12.60 -30.77 34.49
N LYS A 5 -12.84 -29.53 34.02
CA LYS A 5 -12.48 -29.04 32.70
C LYS A 5 -10.95 -28.88 32.66
N LYS A 6 -10.26 -29.64 31.81
CA LYS A 6 -8.86 -29.41 31.46
C LYS A 6 -8.78 -28.19 30.55
N SER A 7 -8.23 -27.10 31.05
CA SER A 7 -7.79 -25.97 30.25
C SER A 7 -6.57 -26.41 29.42
N ARG A 8 -6.69 -26.37 28.10
CA ARG A 8 -5.53 -26.51 27.20
C ARG A 8 -4.76 -25.21 27.25
N HIS A 9 -3.64 -25.20 27.96
CA HIS A 9 -2.61 -24.18 27.81
C HIS A 9 -1.89 -24.43 26.46
N TYR A 10 -2.07 -23.53 25.50
CA TYR A 10 -1.19 -23.45 24.36
C TYR A 10 0.11 -22.80 24.82
N SER A 11 1.12 -23.62 25.10
CA SER A 11 2.48 -23.13 25.28
C SER A 11 3.04 -22.72 23.91
N HIS A 12 3.21 -21.42 23.69
CA HIS A 12 4.00 -20.93 22.56
C HIS A 12 5.44 -21.40 22.76
N PHE A 13 5.87 -22.35 21.95
CA PHE A 13 7.25 -22.78 21.88
C PHE A 13 8.04 -21.69 21.18
N PHE A 14 8.75 -20.85 21.94
CA PHE A 14 9.77 -19.94 21.42
C PHE A 14 11.04 -20.78 21.12
N GLN A 15 11.35 -20.99 19.86
CA GLN A 15 12.61 -21.57 19.46
C GLN A 15 13.58 -20.42 19.13
N LYS A 16 14.50 -20.13 20.08
CA LYS A 16 15.58 -19.16 19.87
C LYS A 16 16.67 -19.81 19.03
N PHE A 17 16.93 -19.26 17.86
CA PHE A 17 18.08 -19.65 17.04
C PHE A 17 19.25 -18.71 17.30
N PHE A 18 20.37 -19.26 17.74
CA PHE A 18 21.62 -18.52 17.89
C PHE A 18 22.38 -18.51 16.56
N ILE A 19 22.62 -17.33 16.02
CA ILE A 19 23.49 -17.17 14.85
C ILE A 19 24.90 -16.91 15.34
N ASN A 20 25.80 -17.86 15.10
CA ASN A 20 27.18 -17.86 15.57
C ASN A 20 28.09 -17.21 14.53
N LEU A 21 28.38 -15.88 14.63
CA LEU A 21 29.48 -15.20 13.92
C LEU A 21 29.91 -13.95 14.68
N ALA A 22 31.07 -14.01 15.39
CA ALA A 22 31.89 -12.94 15.99
C ALA A 22 31.22 -11.76 16.77
N PRO A 23 31.82 -11.04 17.69
CA PRO A 23 31.44 -10.80 19.09
C PRO A 23 30.23 -9.92 19.38
N TYR A 24 29.25 -9.80 18.47
CA TYR A 24 27.93 -9.23 18.72
C TYR A 24 26.86 -10.21 18.26
N TYR A 25 26.35 -11.03 19.20
CA TYR A 25 25.15 -11.86 18.96
C TYR A 25 23.94 -10.93 18.86
N LEU A 26 23.44 -10.66 17.66
CA LEU A 26 22.08 -10.16 17.48
C LEU A 26 21.11 -11.32 17.73
N GLU A 27 20.45 -11.35 18.89
CA GLU A 27 19.40 -12.31 19.21
C GLU A 27 18.16 -11.95 18.41
N MET A 28 17.99 -12.54 17.22
CA MET A 28 16.83 -12.28 16.37
C MET A 28 15.66 -13.16 16.80
N ASP A 29 14.52 -12.54 17.11
CA ASP A 29 13.27 -13.25 17.46
C ASP A 29 12.57 -13.76 16.20
N ILE A 30 12.75 -15.06 15.91
CA ILE A 30 12.09 -15.73 14.78
C ILE A 30 10.96 -16.58 15.31
N LYS A 31 9.72 -16.19 14.92
CA LYS A 31 8.50 -16.88 15.32
C LYS A 31 8.12 -17.93 14.30
N THR A 32 7.56 -19.05 14.77
CA THR A 32 7.01 -20.12 13.92
C THR A 32 5.49 -20.10 13.98
N ASN A 33 4.83 -20.46 12.88
CA ASN A 33 3.36 -20.51 12.76
C ASN A 33 2.70 -19.21 13.27
N GLN A 34 3.30 -18.07 12.85
CA GLN A 34 2.83 -16.76 13.28
C GLN A 34 1.57 -16.36 12.51
N SER A 35 0.49 -16.04 13.24
CA SER A 35 -0.69 -15.43 12.61
C SER A 35 -0.31 -14.11 11.93
N LEU A 36 -0.71 -13.95 10.67
CA LEU A 36 -0.49 -12.76 9.85
C LEU A 36 -1.67 -11.79 9.91
N LYS A 37 -2.79 -12.16 10.52
CA LYS A 37 -3.99 -11.32 10.63
C LYS A 37 -3.70 -9.91 11.14
N PRO A 38 -2.87 -9.67 12.19
CA PRO A 38 -2.59 -8.32 12.67
C PRO A 38 -1.60 -7.54 11.79
N TYR A 39 -1.01 -8.18 10.77
CA TYR A 39 0.04 -7.59 9.94
C TYR A 39 -0.43 -7.14 8.56
N HIS A 40 -1.72 -7.26 8.26
CA HIS A 40 -2.32 -6.72 7.04
C HIS A 40 -3.74 -6.19 7.27
N THR A 41 -4.11 -5.20 6.47
CA THR A 41 -5.33 -4.41 6.71
C THR A 41 -6.64 -5.11 6.34
N PHE A 42 -6.62 -6.20 5.59
CA PHE A 42 -7.82 -7.00 5.31
C PHE A 42 -8.28 -7.83 6.51
N GLY A 43 -7.37 -8.16 7.42
CA GLY A 43 -7.67 -8.89 8.64
C GLY A 43 -8.19 -10.31 8.44
N VAL A 44 -7.81 -10.98 7.34
CA VAL A 44 -8.11 -12.40 7.13
C VAL A 44 -7.12 -13.28 7.90
N GLU A 45 -7.54 -14.49 8.28
CA GLU A 45 -6.65 -15.45 8.92
C GLU A 45 -5.71 -16.06 7.89
N ALA A 46 -4.42 -16.03 8.21
CA ALA A 46 -3.35 -16.76 7.56
C ALA A 46 -2.17 -16.88 8.53
N GLU A 47 -1.33 -17.89 8.35
CA GLU A 47 -0.13 -18.08 9.14
C GLU A 47 1.10 -18.08 8.27
N ALA A 48 2.21 -17.52 8.79
CA ALA A 48 3.54 -17.67 8.23
C ALA A 48 4.24 -18.84 8.92
N LYS A 49 4.91 -19.70 8.16
CA LYS A 49 5.75 -20.76 8.73
C LYS A 49 6.84 -20.20 9.62
N TYR A 50 7.51 -19.14 9.13
CA TYR A 50 8.49 -18.35 9.87
C TYR A 50 8.18 -16.87 9.73
N PHE A 51 8.39 -16.11 10.81
CA PHE A 51 8.18 -14.67 10.83
C PHE A 51 9.31 -13.99 11.60
N ALA A 52 9.88 -12.95 11.01
CA ALA A 52 10.87 -12.10 11.66
C ALA A 52 10.49 -10.62 11.47
N GLU A 53 10.71 -9.81 12.50
CA GLU A 53 10.59 -8.35 12.43
C GLU A 53 11.98 -7.73 12.44
N ILE A 54 12.28 -6.90 11.43
CA ILE A 54 13.59 -6.30 11.20
C ILE A 54 13.55 -4.84 11.60
N ASN A 55 14.36 -4.46 12.59
CA ASN A 55 14.46 -3.10 13.09
C ASN A 55 15.76 -2.40 12.63
N ALA A 56 16.75 -3.16 12.15
CA ALA A 56 18.01 -2.66 11.60
C ALA A 56 18.37 -3.34 10.27
N GLU A 57 19.08 -2.65 9.40
CA GLU A 57 19.47 -3.16 8.07
C GLU A 57 20.43 -4.35 8.17
N GLN A 58 21.25 -4.40 9.21
CA GLN A 58 22.18 -5.50 9.49
C GLN A 58 21.40 -6.80 9.77
N GLU A 59 20.33 -6.74 10.58
CA GLU A 59 19.47 -7.87 10.88
C GLU A 59 18.90 -8.50 9.60
N LEU A 60 18.49 -7.67 8.62
CA LEU A 60 17.97 -8.14 7.35
C LEU A 60 19.00 -8.97 6.60
N THR A 61 20.23 -8.44 6.49
CA THR A 61 21.30 -9.15 5.76
C THR A 61 21.70 -10.45 6.46
N GLU A 62 21.77 -10.46 7.79
CA GLU A 62 22.07 -11.64 8.57
C GLU A 62 20.98 -12.71 8.46
N LEU A 63 19.71 -12.29 8.54
CA LEU A 63 18.56 -13.19 8.36
C LEU A 63 18.59 -13.87 6.99
N LEU A 64 18.80 -13.09 5.92
CA LEU A 64 18.77 -13.61 4.55
C LEU A 64 19.98 -14.52 4.23
N LYS A 65 21.12 -14.31 4.88
CA LYS A 65 22.30 -15.19 4.76
C LYS A 65 22.20 -16.46 5.60
N ASN A 66 21.22 -16.57 6.47
CA ASN A 66 21.06 -17.72 7.33
C ASN A 66 20.60 -18.95 6.52
N LYS A 67 21.45 -19.98 6.50
CA LYS A 67 21.21 -21.23 5.77
C LYS A 67 19.92 -21.96 6.18
N ALA A 68 19.42 -21.72 7.40
CA ALA A 68 18.17 -22.33 7.87
C ALA A 68 16.94 -21.92 7.03
N PHE A 69 17.01 -20.78 6.34
CA PHE A 69 15.94 -20.25 5.49
C PHE A 69 16.25 -20.35 4.00
N SER A 70 17.40 -20.96 3.64
CA SER A 70 17.80 -21.12 2.24
C SER A 70 16.77 -21.93 1.46
N GLY A 71 16.36 -21.43 0.30
CA GLY A 71 15.39 -22.09 -0.58
C GLY A 71 13.92 -21.92 -0.17
N LEU A 72 13.64 -21.30 0.97
CA LEU A 72 12.26 -20.96 1.34
C LEU A 72 11.77 -19.74 0.55
N PRO A 73 10.47 -19.70 0.20
CA PRO A 73 9.85 -18.48 -0.26
C PRO A 73 10.00 -17.38 0.79
N VAL A 74 10.34 -16.15 0.38
CA VAL A 74 10.44 -15.00 1.28
C VAL A 74 9.45 -13.92 0.86
N LEU A 75 8.66 -13.43 1.81
CA LEU A 75 7.75 -12.31 1.63
C LEU A 75 8.20 -11.13 2.49
N PHE A 76 8.55 -10.01 1.87
CA PHE A 76 8.84 -8.76 2.57
C PHE A 76 7.55 -7.98 2.81
N LEU A 77 7.27 -7.68 4.07
CA LEU A 77 6.04 -7.04 4.51
C LEU A 77 6.31 -5.64 5.03
N GLY A 78 5.71 -4.64 4.40
CA GLY A 78 5.63 -3.28 4.90
C GLY A 78 4.41 -3.08 5.82
N GLY A 79 3.54 -2.10 5.49
CA GLY A 79 2.31 -1.84 6.23
C GLY A 79 1.18 -2.86 6.03
N GLY A 80 1.32 -3.82 5.10
CA GLY A 80 0.30 -4.83 4.81
C GLY A 80 -1.02 -4.26 4.25
N SER A 81 -0.99 -3.05 3.71
CA SER A 81 -2.19 -2.31 3.30
C SER A 81 -2.66 -2.57 1.88
N ASN A 82 -1.88 -3.31 1.08
CA ASN A 82 -2.20 -3.62 -0.31
C ASN A 82 -1.95 -5.09 -0.63
N LEU A 83 -2.31 -5.97 0.26
CA LEU A 83 -2.24 -7.42 0.07
C LEU A 83 -3.30 -8.14 0.91
N PHE A 84 -3.60 -9.37 0.52
CA PHE A 84 -4.30 -10.36 1.35
C PHE A 84 -3.80 -11.77 1.03
N PHE A 85 -4.05 -12.68 1.98
CA PHE A 85 -3.63 -14.07 1.88
C PHE A 85 -4.82 -14.95 1.53
N THR A 86 -4.67 -15.82 0.53
CA THR A 86 -5.68 -16.84 0.19
C THR A 86 -5.42 -18.15 0.94
N LYS A 87 -4.21 -18.33 1.46
CA LYS A 87 -3.74 -19.51 2.22
C LYS A 87 -2.63 -19.13 3.16
N ASN A 88 -2.20 -20.07 4.00
CA ASN A 88 -0.99 -19.91 4.82
C ASN A 88 0.25 -19.76 3.92
N PHE A 89 1.21 -18.98 4.40
CA PHE A 89 2.49 -18.75 3.70
C PHE A 89 3.55 -19.75 4.21
N ASP A 90 3.82 -20.78 3.42
CA ASP A 90 4.83 -21.82 3.75
C ASP A 90 6.26 -21.31 3.46
N GLY A 91 6.65 -20.25 4.14
CA GLY A 91 7.92 -19.57 3.95
C GLY A 91 8.26 -18.63 5.09
N LEU A 92 9.20 -17.73 4.82
CA LEU A 92 9.65 -16.69 5.75
C LEU A 92 8.98 -15.36 5.41
N VAL A 93 8.19 -14.80 6.34
CA VAL A 93 7.68 -13.42 6.26
C VAL A 93 8.62 -12.51 7.04
N VAL A 94 9.14 -11.50 6.36
CA VAL A 94 10.07 -10.51 6.91
C VAL A 94 9.37 -9.16 6.99
N LYS A 95 8.99 -8.75 8.20
CA LYS A 95 8.40 -7.45 8.48
C LYS A 95 9.47 -6.39 8.57
N ILE A 96 9.46 -5.42 7.66
CA ILE A 96 10.39 -4.28 7.68
C ILE A 96 9.84 -3.20 8.62
N ASN A 97 10.53 -2.99 9.75
CA ASN A 97 10.16 -2.02 10.79
C ASN A 97 11.28 -1.02 11.11
N THR A 98 12.26 -0.87 10.21
CA THR A 98 13.35 0.11 10.37
C THR A 98 12.80 1.53 10.49
N LYS A 99 13.33 2.33 11.45
CA LYS A 99 12.85 3.68 11.76
C LYS A 99 13.93 4.72 11.62
N GLY A 100 13.51 5.93 11.37
CA GLY A 100 14.35 7.12 11.33
C GLY A 100 14.01 8.02 10.16
N ILE A 101 14.04 9.32 10.42
CA ILE A 101 13.87 10.38 9.43
C ILE A 101 15.07 11.30 9.57
N ARG A 102 15.66 11.71 8.44
CA ARG A 102 16.74 12.72 8.42
C ARG A 102 16.42 13.77 7.36
N GLU A 103 16.92 14.97 7.60
CA GLU A 103 16.73 16.14 6.75
C GLU A 103 18.08 16.67 6.29
N GLU A 104 18.13 17.17 5.06
CA GLU A 104 19.26 17.89 4.49
C GLU A 104 18.73 19.11 3.74
N ILE A 105 19.04 20.32 4.25
CA ILE A 105 18.61 21.56 3.61
C ILE A 105 19.47 21.82 2.40
N LEU A 106 18.89 21.84 1.20
CA LEU A 106 19.60 22.14 -0.03
C LEU A 106 19.78 23.64 -0.24
N ASN A 107 18.71 24.41 0.01
CA ASN A 107 18.69 25.85 -0.14
C ASN A 107 17.49 26.45 0.64
N GLU A 108 17.18 27.73 0.41
CA GLU A 108 16.06 28.39 1.09
C GLU A 108 14.69 27.75 0.79
N ASN A 109 14.53 27.18 -0.41
CA ASN A 109 13.23 26.69 -0.92
C ASN A 109 13.10 25.18 -0.85
N GLU A 110 14.18 24.42 -0.72
CA GLU A 110 14.18 22.98 -0.88
C GLU A 110 14.92 22.25 0.25
N VAL A 111 14.40 21.08 0.59
CA VAL A 111 14.96 20.16 1.59
C VAL A 111 14.85 18.73 1.06
N LEU A 112 15.91 17.94 1.26
CA LEU A 112 15.81 16.48 1.15
C LEU A 112 15.35 15.90 2.48
N VAL A 113 14.29 15.12 2.43
CA VAL A 113 13.80 14.39 3.60
C VAL A 113 13.86 12.91 3.29
N THR A 114 14.72 12.20 4.04
CA THR A 114 14.86 10.74 3.89
C THR A 114 14.21 10.05 5.06
N ALA A 115 13.38 9.03 4.75
CA ALA A 115 12.76 8.19 5.77
C ALA A 115 13.09 6.71 5.54
N LYS A 116 13.32 5.98 6.63
CA LYS A 116 13.54 4.53 6.61
C LYS A 116 12.28 3.80 6.16
N ALA A 117 12.45 2.63 5.54
CA ALA A 117 11.38 1.88 4.89
C ALA A 117 10.23 1.48 5.82
N GLY A 118 10.49 1.26 7.10
CA GLY A 118 9.49 0.88 8.09
C GLY A 118 8.69 2.06 8.65
N GLU A 119 8.99 3.32 8.29
CA GLU A 119 8.18 4.47 8.72
C GLU A 119 6.77 4.38 8.16
N ASN A 120 5.76 4.68 9.02
CA ASN A 120 4.39 4.75 8.57
C ASN A 120 4.23 5.96 7.63
N TRP A 121 3.66 5.75 6.45
CA TRP A 121 3.52 6.77 5.42
C TRP A 121 2.78 8.02 5.91
N HIS A 122 1.60 7.86 6.53
CA HIS A 122 0.84 9.02 6.98
C HIS A 122 1.55 9.81 8.08
N LYS A 123 2.20 9.11 9.03
CA LYS A 123 3.01 9.77 10.07
C LYS A 123 4.19 10.53 9.47
N PHE A 124 4.80 9.98 8.43
CA PHE A 124 5.87 10.66 7.68
C PHE A 124 5.37 11.93 6.98
N VAL A 125 4.20 11.87 6.31
CA VAL A 125 3.57 13.07 5.73
C VAL A 125 3.27 14.09 6.81
N GLN A 126 2.69 13.70 7.95
CA GLN A 126 2.42 14.61 9.06
C GLN A 126 3.72 15.24 9.62
N TYR A 127 4.80 14.47 9.73
CA TYR A 127 6.10 14.98 10.11
C TYR A 127 6.55 16.10 9.14
N CYS A 128 6.48 15.89 7.83
CA CYS A 128 6.81 16.91 6.83
C CYS A 128 5.96 18.18 7.00
N LEU A 129 4.65 18.02 7.19
CA LEU A 129 3.73 19.14 7.40
C LEU A 129 4.03 19.95 8.67
N THR A 130 4.46 19.31 9.77
CA THR A 130 4.84 20.02 11.01
C THR A 130 6.11 20.84 10.85
N LYS A 131 6.93 20.54 9.85
CA LYS A 131 8.16 21.26 9.49
C LYS A 131 7.95 22.28 8.37
N ASP A 132 6.71 22.42 7.92
CA ASP A 132 6.33 23.25 6.75
C ASP A 132 7.06 22.80 5.47
N TYR A 133 7.12 21.46 5.24
CA TYR A 133 7.66 20.85 4.03
C TYR A 133 6.52 20.36 3.14
N GLY A 134 6.33 21.03 1.99
CA GLY A 134 5.23 20.79 1.05
C GLY A 134 5.63 19.84 -0.09
N GLY A 135 4.60 19.21 -0.69
CA GLY A 135 4.70 18.30 -1.83
C GLY A 135 4.04 16.94 -1.59
N LEU A 136 3.79 16.56 -0.32
CA LEU A 136 3.16 15.28 0.02
C LEU A 136 1.76 15.42 0.65
N GLU A 137 1.24 16.61 0.82
CA GLU A 137 -0.04 16.91 1.47
C GLU A 137 -1.23 16.17 0.84
N ASN A 138 -1.28 16.08 -0.49
CA ASN A 138 -2.31 15.34 -1.24
C ASN A 138 -2.28 13.83 -0.99
N LEU A 139 -1.16 13.30 -0.51
CA LEU A 139 -0.95 11.88 -0.22
C LEU A 139 -1.21 11.54 1.26
N SER A 140 -1.82 12.47 2.00
CA SER A 140 -2.22 12.28 3.41
C SER A 140 -3.17 11.10 3.56
N LEU A 141 -3.07 10.41 4.70
CA LEU A 141 -3.92 9.28 5.10
C LEU A 141 -3.89 8.07 4.15
N ILE A 142 -2.89 7.95 3.25
CA ILE A 142 -2.67 6.70 2.53
C ILE A 142 -2.07 5.70 3.52
N PRO A 143 -2.66 4.49 3.65
CA PRO A 143 -2.12 3.46 4.54
C PRO A 143 -0.87 2.83 3.93
N GLY A 144 0.01 2.30 4.79
CA GLY A 144 1.24 1.63 4.38
C GLY A 144 2.49 2.26 4.99
N ASN A 145 3.65 1.84 4.50
CA ASN A 145 4.96 2.31 4.94
C ASN A 145 5.72 2.99 3.81
N VAL A 146 6.68 3.84 4.16
CA VAL A 146 7.52 4.59 3.22
C VAL A 146 8.23 3.66 2.24
N GLY A 147 8.83 2.54 2.69
CA GLY A 147 9.54 1.62 1.79
C GLY A 147 8.68 0.94 0.73
N THR A 148 7.36 0.95 0.89
CA THR A 148 6.44 0.37 -0.12
C THR A 148 5.90 1.40 -1.11
N CYS A 149 6.08 2.69 -0.86
CA CYS A 149 5.52 3.73 -1.70
C CYS A 149 6.10 3.76 -3.12
N PRO A 150 7.41 3.47 -3.38
CA PRO A 150 7.94 3.46 -4.75
C PRO A 150 7.51 2.24 -5.57
N ILE A 151 7.11 1.14 -4.92
CA ILE A 151 6.80 -0.10 -5.63
C ILE A 151 5.70 0.12 -6.67
N GLN A 152 4.65 0.84 -6.32
CA GLN A 152 3.54 1.13 -7.22
C GLN A 152 3.30 2.63 -7.43
N ASN A 153 4.32 3.46 -7.19
CA ASN A 153 4.21 4.91 -7.38
C ASN A 153 2.90 5.42 -6.76
N ILE A 154 2.76 5.28 -5.42
CA ILE A 154 1.50 5.64 -4.77
C ILE A 154 1.08 7.06 -5.13
N GLY A 155 -0.22 7.26 -5.32
CA GLY A 155 -0.74 8.54 -5.76
C GLY A 155 -2.22 8.69 -5.43
N ALA A 156 -2.62 9.94 -5.15
CA ALA A 156 -3.98 10.33 -4.89
C ALA A 156 -4.17 11.83 -5.21
N TYR A 157 -5.39 12.21 -5.56
CA TYR A 157 -5.78 13.62 -5.72
C TYR A 157 -4.85 14.44 -6.62
N GLY A 158 -4.44 13.85 -7.76
CA GLY A 158 -3.63 14.54 -8.77
C GLY A 158 -2.13 14.52 -8.52
N VAL A 159 -1.65 13.94 -7.41
CA VAL A 159 -0.22 13.85 -7.06
C VAL A 159 0.20 12.37 -6.97
N GLU A 160 1.40 12.06 -7.47
CA GLU A 160 2.07 10.77 -7.31
C GLU A 160 3.41 10.98 -6.60
N ILE A 161 3.96 9.97 -5.91
CA ILE A 161 5.25 10.16 -5.21
C ILE A 161 6.38 10.54 -6.15
N LYS A 162 6.35 10.08 -7.41
CA LYS A 162 7.35 10.44 -8.41
C LYS A 162 7.52 11.95 -8.59
N ASP A 163 6.51 12.76 -8.24
CA ASP A 163 6.54 14.21 -8.42
C ASP A 163 7.57 14.85 -7.48
N ASN A 164 7.76 14.27 -6.29
CA ASN A 164 8.70 14.74 -5.26
C ASN A 164 9.78 13.69 -4.90
N PHE A 165 9.81 12.55 -5.58
CA PHE A 165 10.79 11.49 -5.33
C PHE A 165 12.17 11.91 -5.85
N GLU A 166 13.19 11.82 -5.01
CA GLU A 166 14.59 12.05 -5.35
C GLU A 166 15.31 10.73 -5.60
N SER A 167 15.32 9.83 -4.61
CA SER A 167 16.00 8.55 -4.70
C SER A 167 15.47 7.54 -3.69
N CYS A 168 15.84 6.27 -3.84
CA CYS A 168 15.72 5.28 -2.78
C CYS A 168 16.95 4.38 -2.73
N LYS A 169 17.28 3.88 -1.53
CA LYS A 169 18.25 2.80 -1.38
C LYS A 169 17.53 1.48 -1.25
N ALA A 170 18.02 0.48 -1.96
CA ALA A 170 17.49 -0.86 -1.91
C ALA A 170 18.61 -1.92 -1.83
N LEU A 171 18.37 -2.94 -1.01
CA LEU A 171 19.23 -4.11 -0.90
C LEU A 171 18.94 -5.04 -2.07
N ASN A 172 19.95 -5.42 -2.83
CA ASN A 172 19.88 -6.48 -3.81
C ASN A 172 19.89 -7.83 -3.06
N LEU A 173 18.88 -8.67 -3.30
CA LEU A 173 18.69 -9.93 -2.58
C LEU A 173 19.63 -11.05 -3.05
N GLU A 174 20.27 -10.89 -4.20
CA GLU A 174 21.22 -11.85 -4.75
C GLU A 174 22.66 -11.51 -4.30
N THR A 175 23.07 -10.25 -4.43
CA THR A 175 24.45 -9.82 -4.12
C THR A 175 24.61 -9.30 -2.70
N PHE A 176 23.52 -8.97 -2.00
CA PHE A 176 23.50 -8.29 -0.70
C PHE A 176 24.18 -6.90 -0.71
N GLU A 177 24.31 -6.31 -1.88
CA GLU A 177 24.79 -4.95 -2.05
C GLU A 177 23.64 -3.94 -2.00
N VAL A 178 23.88 -2.78 -1.40
CA VAL A 178 22.93 -1.69 -1.39
C VAL A 178 23.13 -0.84 -2.63
N LYS A 179 22.08 -0.70 -3.44
CA LYS A 179 22.06 0.18 -4.61
C LYS A 179 21.15 1.38 -4.35
N THR A 180 21.60 2.57 -4.76
CA THR A 180 20.75 3.76 -4.84
C THR A 180 20.13 3.83 -6.23
N PHE A 181 18.81 4.01 -6.26
CA PHE A 181 18.02 4.21 -7.47
C PHE A 181 17.55 5.66 -7.51
N ASN A 182 17.83 6.36 -8.60
CA ASN A 182 17.26 7.67 -8.88
C ASN A 182 15.86 7.54 -9.51
N LYS A 183 15.24 8.68 -9.81
CA LYS A 183 13.88 8.74 -10.38
C LYS A 183 13.78 8.05 -11.75
N GLU A 184 14.78 8.24 -12.61
CA GLU A 184 14.84 7.66 -13.95
C GLU A 184 14.97 6.14 -13.90
N GLU A 185 15.81 5.62 -13.01
CA GLU A 185 16.00 4.18 -12.80
C GLU A 185 14.75 3.51 -12.24
N CYS A 186 13.95 4.23 -11.44
CA CYS A 186 12.68 3.74 -10.92
C CYS A 186 11.60 3.58 -12.00
N ARG A 187 11.72 4.22 -13.17
CA ARG A 187 10.81 4.11 -14.31
C ARG A 187 9.33 4.10 -13.91
N PHE A 188 8.95 5.10 -13.12
CA PHE A 188 7.61 5.22 -12.58
C PHE A 188 6.54 5.34 -13.68
N GLY A 189 5.45 4.60 -13.51
CA GLY A 189 4.23 4.67 -14.29
C GLY A 189 3.00 4.78 -13.40
N TYR A 190 1.81 4.77 -14.01
CA TYR A 190 0.54 4.73 -13.25
C TYR A 190 0.42 3.40 -12.49
N ARG A 191 0.47 3.45 -11.16
CA ARG A 191 0.48 2.27 -10.28
C ARG A 191 1.57 1.26 -10.63
N ASP A 192 2.74 1.76 -11.08
CA ASP A 192 3.81 0.95 -11.63
C ASP A 192 5.20 1.55 -11.38
N SER A 193 6.23 0.69 -11.36
CA SER A 193 7.65 1.07 -11.28
C SER A 193 8.55 -0.09 -11.70
N PHE A 194 9.86 0.17 -11.79
CA PHE A 194 10.88 -0.87 -11.90
C PHE A 194 10.70 -1.98 -10.86
N PHE A 195 10.45 -1.62 -9.60
CA PHE A 195 10.31 -2.59 -8.50
C PHE A 195 9.09 -3.50 -8.64
N LYS A 196 8.08 -3.09 -9.39
CA LYS A 196 6.88 -3.90 -9.66
C LYS A 196 7.06 -4.81 -10.87
N ARG A 197 7.99 -4.49 -11.76
CA ARG A 197 8.29 -5.22 -13.01
C ARG A 197 9.59 -6.00 -12.90
N GLU A 198 10.68 -5.53 -13.51
CA GLU A 198 11.95 -6.26 -13.65
C GLU A 198 12.70 -6.43 -12.33
N GLY A 199 12.47 -5.52 -11.39
CA GLY A 199 13.02 -5.55 -10.04
C GLY A 199 12.20 -6.35 -9.04
N LYS A 200 11.02 -6.89 -9.44
CA LYS A 200 10.14 -7.65 -8.54
C LYS A 200 10.87 -8.85 -7.96
N GLY A 201 10.86 -8.95 -6.63
CA GLY A 201 11.52 -10.04 -5.91
C GLY A 201 13.05 -9.99 -5.89
N LYS A 202 13.68 -8.95 -6.44
CA LYS A 202 15.14 -8.79 -6.48
C LYS A 202 15.68 -7.75 -5.50
N PHE A 203 14.82 -6.86 -5.01
CA PHE A 203 15.24 -5.75 -4.15
C PHE A 203 14.28 -5.56 -2.97
N VAL A 204 14.85 -5.16 -1.83
CA VAL A 204 14.11 -4.64 -0.67
C VAL A 204 14.50 -3.19 -0.46
N ILE A 205 13.53 -2.28 -0.50
CA ILE A 205 13.76 -0.86 -0.27
C ILE A 205 14.06 -0.65 1.22
N LEU A 206 15.14 0.07 1.52
CA LEU A 206 15.64 0.35 2.87
C LEU A 206 15.26 1.75 3.34
N GLU A 207 15.32 2.73 2.44
CA GLU A 207 14.96 4.13 2.69
C GLU A 207 14.56 4.83 1.40
N VAL A 208 13.77 5.90 1.55
CA VAL A 208 13.33 6.75 0.43
C VAL A 208 13.61 8.20 0.77
N THR A 209 14.14 8.94 -0.21
CA THR A 209 14.42 10.38 -0.13
C THR A 209 13.46 11.14 -1.03
N PHE A 210 12.90 12.21 -0.49
CA PHE A 210 12.03 13.15 -1.20
C PHE A 210 12.65 14.53 -1.22
N CYS A 211 12.52 15.24 -2.34
CA CYS A 211 12.83 16.66 -2.44
C CYS A 211 11.54 17.45 -2.23
N LEU A 212 11.46 18.20 -1.13
CA LEU A 212 10.26 18.89 -0.69
C LEU A 212 10.49 20.41 -0.64
N SER A 213 9.42 21.19 -0.86
CA SER A 213 9.49 22.65 -0.72
C SER A 213 9.46 23.07 0.75
N ARG A 214 10.25 24.10 1.10
CA ARG A 214 10.29 24.72 2.43
C ARG A 214 9.57 26.09 2.46
N LYS A 215 9.54 26.74 1.32
CA LYS A 215 8.87 28.03 1.06
C LYS A 215 8.25 27.93 -0.33
N LEU A 216 7.41 28.86 -0.70
CA LEU A 216 6.83 28.93 -2.04
C LEU A 216 6.20 27.61 -2.50
N HIS A 217 5.34 27.03 -1.65
CA HIS A 217 4.69 25.77 -1.91
C HIS A 217 3.83 25.81 -3.18
N ASN A 218 4.00 24.85 -4.07
CA ASN A 218 3.15 24.68 -5.26
C ASN A 218 1.98 23.74 -4.92
N LEU A 219 0.90 24.31 -4.37
CA LEU A 219 -0.26 23.53 -3.95
C LEU A 219 -1.02 22.95 -5.15
N LYS A 220 -1.34 21.66 -5.07
CA LYS A 220 -2.15 20.95 -6.07
C LYS A 220 -3.59 20.83 -5.58
N THR A 221 -4.40 21.83 -5.88
CA THR A 221 -5.80 21.94 -5.43
C THR A 221 -6.82 21.76 -6.53
N GLU A 222 -6.40 21.56 -7.79
CA GLU A 222 -7.28 21.50 -8.97
C GLU A 222 -8.20 20.28 -8.98
N TYR A 223 -7.92 19.28 -8.15
CA TYR A 223 -8.82 18.14 -7.99
C TYR A 223 -10.13 18.59 -7.33
N GLY A 224 -11.25 18.51 -8.06
CA GLY A 224 -12.52 19.14 -7.68
C GLY A 224 -13.03 18.79 -6.28
N ALA A 225 -12.73 17.61 -5.76
CA ALA A 225 -13.08 17.24 -4.39
C ALA A 225 -12.31 18.07 -3.35
N ILE A 226 -11.03 18.41 -3.59
CA ILE A 226 -10.23 19.26 -2.70
C ILE A 226 -10.78 20.68 -2.71
N GLN A 227 -11.05 21.24 -3.89
CA GLN A 227 -11.62 22.59 -4.01
C GLN A 227 -12.95 22.72 -3.26
N ASN A 228 -13.84 21.72 -3.42
CA ASN A 228 -15.12 21.70 -2.72
C ASN A 228 -14.95 21.63 -1.19
N GLU A 229 -14.01 20.81 -0.71
CA GLU A 229 -13.78 20.67 0.72
C GLU A 229 -13.13 21.92 1.32
N LEU A 230 -12.15 22.53 0.64
CA LEU A 230 -11.57 23.82 1.06
C LEU A 230 -12.66 24.92 1.14
N LYS A 231 -13.57 24.96 0.15
CA LYS A 231 -14.72 25.88 0.18
C LYS A 231 -15.64 25.59 1.37
N ASN A 232 -15.95 24.32 1.65
CA ASN A 232 -16.75 23.92 2.81
C ASN A 232 -16.11 24.35 4.14
N LEU A 233 -14.78 24.34 4.20
CA LEU A 233 -14.00 24.80 5.35
C LEU A 233 -13.87 26.33 5.43
N GLY A 234 -14.34 27.07 4.43
CA GLY A 234 -14.25 28.54 4.36
C GLY A 234 -12.83 29.04 4.06
N ILE A 235 -11.96 28.20 3.45
CA ILE A 235 -10.56 28.51 3.17
C ILE A 235 -10.43 28.99 1.74
N THR A 236 -9.97 30.23 1.54
CA THR A 236 -9.75 30.87 0.23
C THR A 236 -8.29 30.88 -0.19
N GLU A 237 -7.36 30.97 0.77
CA GLU A 237 -5.91 30.93 0.57
C GLU A 237 -5.33 29.76 1.37
N PRO A 238 -5.35 28.55 0.81
CA PRO A 238 -4.97 27.35 1.56
C PRO A 238 -3.45 27.25 1.78
N THR A 239 -3.08 26.70 2.92
CA THR A 239 -1.73 26.22 3.22
C THR A 239 -1.60 24.73 2.87
N ILE A 240 -0.38 24.17 2.93
CA ILE A 240 -0.16 22.72 2.79
C ILE A 240 -0.92 21.93 3.87
N GLN A 241 -1.06 22.48 5.08
CA GLN A 241 -1.80 21.89 6.19
C GLN A 241 -3.30 21.85 5.89
N ASP A 242 -3.84 22.90 5.27
CA ASP A 242 -5.25 22.96 4.87
C ASP A 242 -5.58 21.96 3.76
N VAL A 243 -4.69 21.84 2.76
CA VAL A 243 -4.83 20.82 1.71
C VAL A 243 -4.80 19.41 2.32
N ALA A 244 -3.85 19.14 3.22
CA ALA A 244 -3.77 17.86 3.92
C ALA A 244 -5.04 17.55 4.72
N LYS A 245 -5.58 18.57 5.44
CA LYS A 245 -6.84 18.44 6.21
C LYS A 245 -8.02 18.14 5.28
N ALA A 246 -8.15 18.86 4.16
CA ALA A 246 -9.18 18.61 3.17
C ALA A 246 -9.09 17.17 2.62
N VAL A 247 -7.89 16.71 2.27
CA VAL A 247 -7.66 15.34 1.80
C VAL A 247 -8.05 14.32 2.86
N ILE A 248 -7.67 14.52 4.12
CA ILE A 248 -8.02 13.63 5.24
C ILE A 248 -9.55 13.54 5.38
N ASN A 249 -10.26 14.68 5.41
CA ASN A 249 -11.71 14.72 5.51
C ASN A 249 -12.39 13.98 4.35
N ILE A 250 -11.95 14.21 3.10
CA ILE A 250 -12.48 13.52 1.92
C ILE A 250 -12.25 12.01 2.02
N ARG A 251 -11.07 11.58 2.46
CA ARG A 251 -10.76 10.16 2.59
C ARG A 251 -11.59 9.50 3.69
N GLN A 252 -11.70 10.13 4.85
CA GLN A 252 -12.51 9.61 5.97
C GLN A 252 -13.99 9.54 5.64
N SER A 253 -14.52 10.46 4.83
CA SER A 253 -15.92 10.42 4.41
C SER A 253 -16.22 9.34 3.37
N LYS A 254 -15.21 8.89 2.57
CA LYS A 254 -15.43 7.98 1.45
C LYS A 254 -14.88 6.58 1.65
N LEU A 255 -13.81 6.44 2.42
CA LEU A 255 -13.08 5.16 2.58
C LEU A 255 -13.29 4.60 3.99
N PRO A 256 -13.56 3.30 4.11
CA PRO A 256 -13.64 2.66 5.42
C PRO A 256 -12.27 2.61 6.09
N ASP A 257 -12.23 2.89 7.40
CA ASP A 257 -11.01 2.68 8.18
C ASP A 257 -10.74 1.17 8.29
N PRO A 258 -9.60 0.68 7.83
CA PRO A 258 -9.30 -0.75 7.87
C PRO A 258 -9.14 -1.29 9.30
N LYS A 259 -8.98 -0.43 10.30
CA LYS A 259 -9.00 -0.83 11.71
C LYS A 259 -10.40 -1.19 12.19
N VAL A 260 -11.45 -0.69 11.51
CA VAL A 260 -12.86 -0.94 11.84
C VAL A 260 -13.42 -2.02 10.93
N ILE A 261 -13.17 -1.92 9.63
CA ILE A 261 -13.65 -2.88 8.63
C ILE A 261 -12.46 -3.24 7.73
N GLY A 262 -12.04 -4.51 7.78
CA GLY A 262 -10.90 -5.00 7.02
C GLY A 262 -11.04 -4.74 5.52
N ASN A 263 -10.02 -4.11 4.92
CA ASN A 263 -9.94 -3.81 3.48
C ASN A 263 -8.51 -3.49 3.08
N ALA A 264 -8.23 -3.39 1.77
CA ALA A 264 -6.93 -3.00 1.22
C ALA A 264 -7.01 -1.74 0.33
N GLY A 265 -7.97 -0.86 0.60
CA GLY A 265 -8.24 0.31 -0.24
C GLY A 265 -8.87 -0.07 -1.58
N SER A 266 -8.51 0.65 -2.65
CA SER A 266 -8.99 0.34 -4.00
C SER A 266 -8.51 -1.04 -4.44
N PHE A 267 -9.45 -1.94 -4.72
CA PHE A 267 -9.13 -3.34 -5.05
C PHE A 267 -8.70 -3.50 -6.52
N PHE A 268 -9.21 -2.64 -7.40
CA PHE A 268 -8.95 -2.66 -8.83
C PHE A 268 -8.33 -1.34 -9.31
N LYS A 269 -7.49 -1.43 -10.34
CA LYS A 269 -6.99 -0.27 -11.07
C LYS A 269 -8.08 0.34 -11.93
N ASN A 270 -8.00 1.64 -12.17
CA ASN A 270 -8.77 2.27 -13.23
C ASN A 270 -8.24 1.78 -14.58
N PRO A 271 -9.06 1.14 -15.44
CA PRO A 271 -8.61 0.63 -16.72
C PRO A 271 -8.30 1.78 -17.69
N VAL A 272 -7.29 1.57 -18.54
CA VAL A 272 -6.99 2.42 -19.69
C VAL A 272 -7.40 1.65 -20.93
N ILE A 273 -8.28 2.23 -21.76
CA ILE A 273 -8.78 1.63 -22.98
C ILE A 273 -8.45 2.50 -24.19
N GLN A 274 -8.50 1.91 -25.38
CA GLN A 274 -8.30 2.64 -26.64
C GLN A 274 -9.38 3.73 -26.82
N ALA A 275 -9.01 4.87 -27.39
CA ALA A 275 -9.92 6.00 -27.59
C ALA A 275 -11.17 5.59 -28.40
N SER A 276 -11.03 4.75 -29.42
CA SER A 276 -12.14 4.23 -30.22
C SER A 276 -13.12 3.38 -29.39
N ALA A 277 -12.61 2.57 -28.47
CA ALA A 277 -13.43 1.78 -27.55
C ALA A 277 -14.20 2.69 -26.57
N TYR A 278 -13.53 3.74 -26.07
CA TYR A 278 -14.18 4.74 -25.22
C TYR A 278 -15.32 5.46 -25.93
N GLU A 279 -15.11 5.93 -27.18
CA GLU A 279 -16.14 6.61 -27.96
C GLU A 279 -17.37 5.69 -28.22
N ASN A 280 -17.14 4.40 -28.44
CA ASN A 280 -18.24 3.45 -28.57
C ASN A 280 -19.01 3.24 -27.26
N LEU A 281 -18.31 3.12 -26.15
CA LEU A 281 -18.94 3.03 -24.82
C LEU A 281 -19.75 4.29 -24.51
N LYS A 282 -19.22 5.47 -24.84
CA LYS A 282 -19.88 6.76 -24.59
C LYS A 282 -21.20 6.92 -25.35
N LYS A 283 -21.33 6.30 -26.53
CA LYS A 283 -22.62 6.27 -27.26
C LYS A 283 -23.70 5.52 -26.49
N SER A 284 -23.33 4.42 -25.81
CA SER A 284 -24.26 3.59 -25.04
C SER A 284 -24.44 4.07 -23.60
N TYR A 285 -23.42 4.78 -23.06
CA TYR A 285 -23.37 5.28 -21.70
C TYR A 285 -22.85 6.72 -21.68
N PRO A 286 -23.67 7.72 -22.02
CA PRO A 286 -23.25 9.13 -22.15
C PRO A 286 -22.63 9.75 -20.88
N GLU A 287 -23.00 9.20 -19.71
CA GLU A 287 -22.51 9.62 -18.39
C GLU A 287 -21.13 9.08 -18.05
N ILE A 288 -20.53 8.22 -18.91
CA ILE A 288 -19.18 7.73 -18.65
C ILE A 288 -18.15 8.84 -18.84
N HIS A 289 -17.34 9.06 -17.82
CA HIS A 289 -16.25 10.03 -17.87
C HIS A 289 -14.92 9.32 -18.07
N GLY A 290 -14.14 9.77 -19.07
CA GLY A 290 -12.80 9.33 -19.36
C GLY A 290 -11.78 10.46 -19.19
N TYR A 291 -10.58 10.12 -18.78
CA TYR A 291 -9.45 11.04 -18.63
C TYR A 291 -8.34 10.61 -19.57
N THR A 292 -7.74 11.55 -20.29
CA THR A 292 -6.59 11.27 -21.16
C THR A 292 -5.45 10.65 -20.36
N ALA A 293 -4.89 9.56 -20.86
CA ALA A 293 -3.72 8.87 -20.35
C ALA A 293 -2.73 8.63 -21.50
N PRO A 294 -1.44 8.36 -21.22
CA PRO A 294 -0.43 8.16 -22.29
C PRO A 294 -0.84 7.11 -23.32
N ASP A 295 -1.47 6.02 -22.87
CA ASP A 295 -1.80 4.85 -23.71
C ASP A 295 -3.30 4.75 -24.06
N GLY A 296 -4.07 5.83 -23.88
CA GLY A 296 -5.50 5.82 -24.19
C GLY A 296 -6.35 6.68 -23.25
N ILE A 297 -7.56 6.19 -22.94
CA ILE A 297 -8.51 6.87 -22.05
C ILE A 297 -8.67 6.05 -20.78
N LYS A 298 -8.36 6.65 -19.64
CA LYS A 298 -8.55 6.07 -18.31
C LYS A 298 -9.99 6.25 -17.85
N ILE A 299 -10.65 5.15 -17.48
CA ILE A 299 -12.05 5.12 -17.02
C ILE A 299 -12.11 4.76 -15.54
N SER A 300 -13.10 5.31 -14.83
CA SER A 300 -13.35 4.97 -13.43
C SER A 300 -13.81 3.52 -13.28
N ALA A 301 -13.00 2.67 -12.67
CA ALA A 301 -13.39 1.32 -12.29
C ALA A 301 -14.54 1.33 -11.27
N ALA A 302 -14.61 2.33 -10.38
CA ALA A 302 -15.73 2.50 -9.46
C ALA A 302 -17.05 2.66 -10.21
N TRP A 303 -17.07 3.48 -11.26
CA TRP A 303 -18.26 3.68 -12.11
C TRP A 303 -18.68 2.38 -12.80
N LEU A 304 -17.73 1.63 -13.36
CA LEU A 304 -18.01 0.33 -14.01
C LEU A 304 -18.63 -0.66 -13.02
N ILE A 305 -18.05 -0.79 -11.83
CA ILE A 305 -18.53 -1.69 -10.77
C ILE A 305 -19.90 -1.26 -10.25
N GLU A 306 -20.11 0.04 -10.05
CA GLU A 306 -21.40 0.58 -9.61
C GLU A 306 -22.50 0.30 -10.64
N ASN A 307 -22.21 0.50 -11.93
CA ASN A 307 -23.17 0.25 -13.03
C ASN A 307 -23.42 -1.24 -13.32
N THR A 308 -22.68 -2.16 -12.72
CA THR A 308 -22.98 -3.60 -12.72
C THR A 308 -23.74 -4.05 -11.46
N GLY A 309 -24.15 -3.10 -10.60
CA GLY A 309 -24.96 -3.38 -9.41
C GLY A 309 -24.16 -3.93 -8.21
N TRP A 310 -22.84 -3.77 -8.23
CA TRP A 310 -21.99 -4.29 -7.15
C TRP A 310 -21.79 -3.33 -5.98
N LYS A 311 -22.06 -2.03 -6.11
CA LYS A 311 -21.90 -1.06 -5.01
C LYS A 311 -22.77 -1.43 -3.81
N GLY A 312 -22.14 -1.68 -2.65
CA GLY A 312 -22.82 -2.06 -1.43
C GLY A 312 -23.38 -3.50 -1.42
N LYS A 313 -23.13 -4.29 -2.49
CA LYS A 313 -23.57 -5.69 -2.55
C LYS A 313 -22.72 -6.53 -1.61
N GLN A 314 -23.37 -7.41 -0.85
CA GLN A 314 -22.72 -8.37 0.05
C GLN A 314 -23.08 -9.80 -0.36
N ILE A 315 -22.08 -10.69 -0.33
CA ILE A 315 -22.23 -12.13 -0.47
C ILE A 315 -21.45 -12.79 0.68
N GLY A 316 -22.14 -13.49 1.54
CA GLY A 316 -21.53 -14.11 2.72
C GLY A 316 -20.79 -13.08 3.60
N ASN A 317 -19.50 -13.30 3.77
CA ASN A 317 -18.64 -12.47 4.62
C ASN A 317 -18.01 -11.26 3.91
N VAL A 318 -18.17 -11.16 2.57
CA VAL A 318 -17.50 -10.16 1.74
C VAL A 318 -18.50 -9.21 1.12
N ALA A 319 -18.16 -7.93 1.02
CA ALA A 319 -18.99 -6.92 0.36
C ALA A 319 -18.13 -5.90 -0.40
N THR A 320 -18.75 -5.16 -1.32
CA THR A 320 -18.21 -3.86 -1.74
C THR A 320 -18.71 -2.79 -0.77
N HIS A 321 -17.86 -1.78 -0.53
CA HIS A 321 -18.24 -0.70 0.38
C HIS A 321 -19.37 0.16 -0.20
N LYS A 322 -20.31 0.58 0.66
CA LYS A 322 -21.53 1.30 0.26
C LYS A 322 -21.26 2.68 -0.38
N GLN A 323 -20.18 3.35 0.01
CA GLN A 323 -19.81 4.68 -0.50
C GLN A 323 -18.73 4.62 -1.59
N GLN A 324 -17.96 3.51 -1.68
CA GLN A 324 -16.87 3.38 -2.64
C GLN A 324 -16.85 1.97 -3.23
N ALA A 325 -17.37 1.81 -4.43
CA ALA A 325 -17.49 0.52 -5.13
C ALA A 325 -16.14 -0.16 -5.42
N LEU A 326 -15.03 0.60 -5.47
CA LEU A 326 -13.67 0.06 -5.63
C LEU A 326 -13.15 -0.67 -4.40
N VAL A 327 -13.76 -0.49 -3.23
CA VAL A 327 -13.25 -1.07 -1.98
C VAL A 327 -14.04 -2.33 -1.65
N ILE A 328 -13.37 -3.47 -1.71
CA ILE A 328 -13.88 -4.73 -1.16
C ILE A 328 -13.56 -4.78 0.33
N ILE A 329 -14.52 -5.19 1.13
CA ILE A 329 -14.42 -5.21 2.59
C ILE A 329 -14.68 -6.61 3.14
N ASN A 330 -14.01 -6.94 4.23
CA ASN A 330 -14.32 -8.07 5.11
C ASN A 330 -15.50 -7.65 6.01
N ALA A 331 -16.72 -7.83 5.49
CA ALA A 331 -17.95 -7.23 6.05
C ALA A 331 -18.32 -7.75 7.44
N THR A 332 -17.97 -9.00 7.75
CA THR A 332 -18.28 -9.65 9.03
C THR A 332 -17.05 -9.78 9.94
N GLY A 333 -15.85 -9.50 9.43
CA GLY A 333 -14.57 -9.78 10.11
C GLY A 333 -14.12 -11.25 10.02
N ASN A 334 -14.92 -12.12 9.36
CA ASN A 334 -14.67 -13.56 9.26
C ASN A 334 -14.43 -14.04 7.83
N ALA A 335 -14.27 -13.12 6.87
CA ALA A 335 -13.99 -13.50 5.49
C ALA A 335 -12.66 -14.25 5.38
N THR A 336 -12.64 -15.29 4.57
CA THR A 336 -11.41 -15.96 4.13
C THR A 336 -10.83 -15.24 2.92
N GLY A 337 -9.53 -15.44 2.67
CA GLY A 337 -8.92 -14.89 1.47
C GLY A 337 -9.52 -15.46 0.18
N GLN A 338 -9.93 -16.74 0.20
CA GLN A 338 -10.58 -17.36 -0.95
C GLN A 338 -11.94 -16.71 -1.25
N GLU A 339 -12.79 -16.45 -0.24
CA GLU A 339 -14.06 -15.74 -0.43
C GLU A 339 -13.85 -14.34 -1.05
N ILE A 340 -12.80 -13.62 -0.62
CA ILE A 340 -12.45 -12.30 -1.19
C ILE A 340 -12.01 -12.43 -2.64
N TYR A 341 -11.19 -13.44 -2.94
CA TYR A 341 -10.74 -13.73 -4.30
C TYR A 341 -11.93 -14.02 -5.23
N ASP A 342 -12.79 -14.96 -4.84
CA ASP A 342 -13.97 -15.39 -5.62
C ASP A 342 -14.94 -14.22 -5.83
N PHE A 343 -15.21 -13.44 -4.79
CA PHE A 343 -16.04 -12.24 -4.87
C PHE A 343 -15.47 -11.23 -5.90
N SER A 344 -14.14 -11.06 -5.92
CA SER A 344 -13.48 -10.17 -6.88
C SER A 344 -13.54 -10.69 -8.32
N GLU A 345 -13.52 -12.03 -8.53
CA GLU A 345 -13.74 -12.65 -9.85
C GLU A 345 -15.14 -12.39 -10.37
N GLU A 346 -16.17 -12.50 -9.52
CA GLU A 346 -17.55 -12.20 -9.93
C GLU A 346 -17.71 -10.73 -10.38
N ILE A 347 -17.03 -9.79 -9.71
CA ILE A 347 -17.01 -8.38 -10.14
C ILE A 347 -16.33 -8.24 -11.51
N ILE A 348 -15.17 -8.86 -11.72
CA ILE A 348 -14.43 -8.81 -12.99
C ILE A 348 -15.33 -9.36 -14.12
N ASN A 349 -15.97 -10.52 -13.90
CA ASN A 349 -16.82 -11.14 -14.89
C ASN A 349 -18.05 -10.28 -15.22
N SER A 350 -18.71 -9.69 -14.23
CA SER A 350 -19.85 -8.80 -14.42
C SER A 350 -19.49 -7.54 -15.22
N VAL A 351 -18.32 -6.94 -14.96
CA VAL A 351 -17.83 -5.77 -15.72
C VAL A 351 -17.45 -6.18 -17.14
N LYS A 352 -16.78 -7.32 -17.31
CA LYS A 352 -16.41 -7.86 -18.63
C LYS A 352 -17.65 -8.16 -19.47
N GLU A 353 -18.67 -8.80 -18.90
CA GLU A 353 -19.91 -9.13 -19.60
C GLU A 353 -20.67 -7.88 -20.07
N LYS A 354 -20.79 -6.87 -19.20
CA LYS A 354 -21.56 -5.67 -19.53
C LYS A 354 -20.81 -4.68 -20.43
N PHE A 355 -19.50 -4.48 -20.22
CA PHE A 355 -18.74 -3.41 -20.86
C PHE A 355 -17.62 -3.91 -21.79
N GLY A 356 -17.32 -5.22 -21.81
CA GLY A 356 -16.18 -5.78 -22.54
C GLY A 356 -14.80 -5.43 -21.93
N ILE A 357 -14.78 -4.87 -20.70
CA ILE A 357 -13.56 -4.41 -20.02
C ILE A 357 -13.19 -5.41 -18.92
N VAL A 358 -11.93 -5.86 -18.92
CA VAL A 358 -11.39 -6.72 -17.86
C VAL A 358 -10.70 -5.84 -16.83
N LEU A 359 -11.18 -5.87 -15.58
CA LEU A 359 -10.56 -5.15 -14.48
C LEU A 359 -9.29 -5.87 -14.00
N GLU A 360 -8.23 -5.10 -13.74
CA GLU A 360 -7.00 -5.59 -13.14
C GLU A 360 -7.02 -5.30 -11.63
N ARG A 361 -6.71 -6.32 -10.81
CA ARG A 361 -6.53 -6.13 -9.37
C ARG A 361 -5.29 -5.29 -9.07
N GLU A 362 -5.43 -4.29 -8.21
CA GLU A 362 -4.30 -3.49 -7.68
C GLU A 362 -3.69 -4.18 -6.45
N VAL A 363 -4.50 -4.91 -5.70
CA VAL A 363 -4.11 -5.62 -4.48
C VAL A 363 -3.30 -6.86 -4.81
N ASN A 364 -2.23 -7.11 -4.03
CA ASN A 364 -1.40 -8.30 -4.17
C ASN A 364 -2.05 -9.50 -3.47
N ILE A 365 -2.14 -10.61 -4.16
CA ILE A 365 -2.68 -11.88 -3.67
C ILE A 365 -1.49 -12.79 -3.33
N ILE A 366 -1.51 -13.35 -2.12
CA ILE A 366 -0.46 -14.23 -1.59
C ILE A 366 -1.05 -15.62 -1.33
#